data_9cf7d88afb55d7121714f0d01eb09353
#
_entry.id   9cf7d88afb55d7121714f0d01eb09353
#
_cell.length_a   1.000
_cell.length_b   1.000
_cell.length_c   1.000
_cell.angle_alpha   90.00
_cell.angle_beta   90.00
_cell.angle_gamma   90.00
#
_symmetry.space_group_name_H-M   'P 1'
#
loop_
_entity.id
_entity.type
_entity.pdbx_description
1 polymer ?
#
loop_
_entity_poly.entity_id
_entity_poly.type
_entity_poly.pdbx_seq_one_letter_code
_entity_poly.pdbx_strand_id
1 'polypeptide(L)'
;KKEYYIKYYNEKKYLIESDILKNIIKVSKNKEMKIIFPYDDYKKIIKEDVLSEKFPQCYKYLKAVKKELLKRDKGKTENYESWYAYGRKQGLKIDSNKYHLVVSKMLEPDFNVIEIHGEKDFLLLSGYTFECDTKENLELIKKEILKKDFFNYVRQSSKPWSGKKEYYSFSVKNINNYKIKY
;
A
#
# COMPACT_ATOMS: atom_id res chain seq x y z
N LYS A 1 14.00 -25.44 -1.67
CA LYS A 1 14.51 -24.66 -2.84
C LYS A 1 14.22 -23.20 -2.58
N LYS A 2 15.24 -22.32 -2.71
CA LYS A 2 15.01 -20.87 -2.66
C LYS A 2 14.26 -20.46 -3.94
N GLU A 3 13.15 -19.77 -3.78
CA GLU A 3 12.39 -19.19 -4.88
C GLU A 3 12.87 -17.76 -5.18
N TYR A 4 12.87 -17.41 -6.46
CA TYR A 4 13.33 -16.10 -6.90
C TYR A 4 12.32 -15.43 -7.81
N TYR A 5 12.18 -14.12 -7.65
CA TYR A 5 11.50 -13.22 -8.57
C TYR A 5 12.51 -12.61 -9.55
N ILE A 6 12.09 -12.44 -10.80
CA ILE A 6 12.91 -11.83 -11.83
C ILE A 6 12.54 -10.36 -11.96
N LYS A 7 13.54 -9.48 -11.91
CA LYS A 7 13.42 -8.04 -12.16
C LYS A 7 14.41 -7.60 -13.24
N TYR A 8 13.94 -6.80 -14.18
CA TYR A 8 14.80 -6.16 -15.17
C TYR A 8 15.02 -4.70 -14.80
N TYR A 9 16.27 -4.24 -14.91
CA TYR A 9 16.64 -2.84 -14.71
C TYR A 9 17.83 -2.53 -15.62
N ASN A 10 17.72 -1.49 -16.46
CA ASN A 10 18.73 -1.12 -17.50
C ASN A 10 19.20 -2.34 -18.30
N GLU A 11 18.22 -3.09 -18.87
CA GLU A 11 18.43 -4.29 -19.70
C GLU A 11 19.10 -5.48 -18.97
N LYS A 12 19.47 -5.31 -17.71
CA LYS A 12 20.05 -6.38 -16.89
C LYS A 12 18.97 -7.11 -16.10
N LYS A 13 19.12 -8.43 -16.06
CA LYS A 13 18.28 -9.33 -15.26
C LYS A 13 18.83 -9.42 -13.83
N TYR A 14 17.96 -9.23 -12.86
CA TYR A 14 18.23 -9.42 -11.43
C TYR A 14 17.30 -10.47 -10.88
N LEU A 15 17.80 -11.27 -9.96
CA LEU A 15 17.01 -12.17 -9.14
C LEU A 15 16.75 -11.48 -7.79
N ILE A 16 15.60 -11.76 -7.19
CA ILE A 16 15.24 -11.26 -5.86
C ILE A 16 14.64 -12.42 -5.10
N GLU A 17 15.16 -12.73 -3.93
CA GLU A 17 14.68 -13.79 -3.08
C GLU A 17 13.21 -13.56 -2.73
N SER A 18 12.38 -14.60 -2.81
CA SER A 18 10.92 -14.48 -2.54
C SER A 18 10.63 -14.10 -1.10
N ASP A 19 11.48 -14.52 -0.16
CA ASP A 19 11.28 -14.32 1.28
C ASP A 19 11.38 -12.85 1.72
N ILE A 20 12.03 -11.98 0.90
CA ILE A 20 12.07 -10.54 1.17
C ILE A 20 10.94 -9.77 0.47
N LEU A 21 10.08 -10.47 -0.27
CA LEU A 21 8.98 -9.85 -1.00
C LEU A 21 7.68 -9.95 -0.21
N LYS A 22 6.91 -8.86 -0.21
CA LYS A 22 5.54 -8.86 0.28
C LYS A 22 4.56 -8.48 -0.82
N ASN A 23 3.33 -8.94 -0.68
CA ASN A 23 2.24 -8.53 -1.54
C ASN A 23 1.85 -7.09 -1.24
N ILE A 24 1.65 -6.30 -2.27
CA ILE A 24 1.14 -4.95 -2.16
C ILE A 24 -0.01 -4.73 -3.15
N ILE A 25 -1.07 -4.09 -2.69
CA ILE A 25 -2.23 -3.78 -3.51
C ILE A 25 -2.18 -2.31 -3.91
N LYS A 26 -2.12 -2.07 -5.23
CA LYS A 26 -2.31 -0.74 -5.79
C LYS A 26 -3.80 -0.49 -5.97
N VAL A 27 -4.41 0.15 -4.97
CA VAL A 27 -5.86 0.31 -4.86
C VAL A 27 -6.46 1.01 -6.09
N SER A 28 -5.84 2.09 -6.57
CA SER A 28 -6.33 2.84 -7.73
C SER A 28 -6.37 2.06 -9.06
N LYS A 29 -5.77 0.88 -9.12
CA LYS A 29 -5.74 0.01 -10.31
C LYS A 29 -6.27 -1.39 -10.04
N ASN A 30 -6.72 -1.66 -8.83
CA ASN A 30 -7.10 -3.01 -8.35
C ASN A 30 -6.05 -4.06 -8.75
N LYS A 31 -4.77 -3.75 -8.52
CA LYS A 31 -3.65 -4.58 -8.97
C LYS A 31 -2.80 -5.05 -7.80
N GLU A 32 -2.64 -6.36 -7.68
CA GLU A 32 -1.64 -6.96 -6.81
C GLU A 32 -0.25 -6.89 -7.44
N MET A 33 0.74 -6.58 -6.63
CA MET A 33 2.15 -6.48 -7.02
C MET A 33 3.03 -7.04 -5.90
N LYS A 34 4.31 -7.26 -6.18
CA LYS A 34 5.32 -7.59 -5.18
C LYS A 34 6.19 -6.36 -4.91
N ILE A 35 6.55 -6.19 -3.65
CA ILE A 35 7.48 -5.14 -3.22
C ILE A 35 8.59 -5.76 -2.36
N ILE A 36 9.81 -5.26 -2.51
CA ILE A 36 10.91 -5.59 -1.60
C ILE A 36 10.58 -4.98 -0.24
N PHE A 37 10.52 -5.82 0.79
CA PHE A 37 10.16 -5.43 2.15
C PHE A 37 11.36 -5.64 3.09
N PRO A 38 12.27 -4.65 3.19
CA PRO A 38 13.52 -4.79 3.94
C PRO A 38 13.33 -4.56 5.44
N TYR A 39 12.29 -5.16 6.02
CA TYR A 39 11.96 -5.05 7.44
C TYR A 39 11.75 -6.44 8.03
N ASP A 40 12.07 -6.59 9.30
CA ASP A 40 11.78 -7.78 10.07
C ASP A 40 10.29 -7.86 10.50
N ASP A 41 9.93 -8.89 11.26
CA ASP A 41 8.57 -9.11 11.74
C ASP A 41 8.11 -8.01 12.71
N TYR A 42 9.04 -7.32 13.37
CA TYR A 42 8.78 -6.17 14.25
C TYR A 42 8.73 -4.84 13.49
N LYS A 43 8.75 -4.87 12.15
CA LYS A 43 8.77 -3.70 11.27
C LYS A 43 10.01 -2.81 11.48
N LYS A 44 11.11 -3.37 11.97
CA LYS A 44 12.42 -2.72 12.03
C LYS A 44 13.18 -2.97 10.74
N ILE A 45 13.95 -1.96 10.30
CA ILE A 45 14.77 -2.11 9.10
C ILE A 45 15.83 -3.21 9.31
N ILE A 46 15.95 -4.11 8.36
CA ILE A 46 17.03 -5.12 8.35
C ILE A 46 18.34 -4.37 8.09
N LYS A 47 19.35 -4.56 8.94
CA LYS A 47 20.67 -3.92 8.78
C LYS A 47 21.33 -4.32 7.47
N GLU A 48 22.15 -3.45 6.90
CA GLU A 48 22.72 -3.63 5.55
C GLU A 48 23.61 -4.86 5.44
N ASP A 49 24.40 -5.16 6.47
CA ASP A 49 25.22 -6.37 6.58
C ASP A 49 24.36 -7.65 6.54
N VAL A 50 23.33 -7.71 7.40
CA VAL A 50 22.36 -8.83 7.45
C VAL A 50 21.61 -8.96 6.12
N LEU A 51 21.19 -7.84 5.51
CA LEU A 51 20.51 -7.83 4.24
C LEU A 51 21.39 -8.41 3.13
N SER A 52 22.66 -8.02 3.09
CA SER A 52 23.63 -8.50 2.10
C SER A 52 23.97 -9.98 2.24
N GLU A 53 23.99 -10.50 3.47
CA GLU A 53 24.26 -11.91 3.77
C GLU A 53 23.04 -12.79 3.50
N LYS A 54 21.87 -12.39 4.02
CA LYS A 54 20.63 -13.19 3.96
C LYS A 54 19.96 -13.15 2.60
N PHE A 55 20.01 -11.99 1.93
CA PHE A 55 19.36 -11.71 0.63
C PHE A 55 20.33 -11.11 -0.40
N PRO A 56 21.39 -11.84 -0.78
CA PRO A 56 22.47 -11.31 -1.60
C PRO A 56 22.02 -10.86 -3.01
N GLN A 57 21.03 -11.53 -3.59
CA GLN A 57 20.53 -11.18 -4.92
C GLN A 57 19.67 -9.92 -4.87
N CYS A 58 18.81 -9.81 -3.86
CA CYS A 58 18.04 -8.59 -3.59
C CYS A 58 18.99 -7.41 -3.33
N TYR A 59 20.00 -7.61 -2.49
CA TYR A 59 20.98 -6.57 -2.18
C TYR A 59 21.73 -6.10 -3.44
N LYS A 60 22.13 -7.03 -4.32
CA LYS A 60 22.74 -6.70 -5.62
C LYS A 60 21.82 -5.81 -6.47
N TYR A 61 20.54 -6.11 -6.52
CA TYR A 61 19.55 -5.26 -7.22
C TYR A 61 19.42 -3.89 -6.55
N LEU A 62 19.28 -3.83 -5.23
CA LEU A 62 19.17 -2.58 -4.48
C LEU A 62 20.38 -1.68 -4.71
N LYS A 63 21.60 -2.24 -4.73
CA LYS A 63 22.83 -1.50 -5.07
C LYS A 63 22.79 -0.92 -6.47
N ALA A 64 22.26 -1.67 -7.43
CA ALA A 64 22.14 -1.18 -8.82
C ALA A 64 21.20 0.02 -8.92
N VAL A 65 20.11 0.04 -8.14
CA VAL A 65 19.12 1.13 -8.14
C VAL A 65 19.38 2.18 -7.06
N LYS A 66 20.49 2.10 -6.31
CA LYS A 66 20.79 3.00 -5.18
C LYS A 66 20.72 4.47 -5.56
N LYS A 67 21.26 4.84 -6.72
CA LYS A 67 21.23 6.23 -7.20
C LYS A 67 19.79 6.76 -7.36
N GLU A 68 18.87 5.90 -7.85
CA GLU A 68 17.45 6.27 -7.98
C GLU A 68 16.76 6.35 -6.63
N LEU A 69 17.09 5.45 -5.72
CA LEU A 69 16.55 5.48 -4.36
C LEU A 69 16.97 6.75 -3.59
N LEU A 70 18.18 7.24 -3.79
CA LEU A 70 18.69 8.47 -3.18
C LEU A 70 18.07 9.75 -3.75
N LYS A 71 17.43 9.71 -4.92
CA LYS A 71 16.70 10.86 -5.49
C LYS A 71 15.30 11.05 -4.88
N ARG A 72 14.82 10.09 -4.09
CA ARG A 72 13.49 10.18 -3.45
C ARG A 72 13.41 11.42 -2.55
N ASP A 73 12.18 11.93 -2.37
CA ASP A 73 11.87 13.13 -1.58
C ASP A 73 12.80 14.32 -1.92
N LYS A 74 13.08 14.50 -3.22
CA LYS A 74 13.97 15.57 -3.73
C LYS A 74 15.41 15.47 -3.21
N GLY A 75 15.89 14.24 -2.94
CA GLY A 75 17.22 13.96 -2.41
C GLY A 75 17.32 14.03 -0.89
N LYS A 76 16.24 14.34 -0.17
CA LYS A 76 16.22 14.42 1.31
C LYS A 76 16.04 13.05 1.95
N THR A 77 16.98 12.16 1.71
CA THR A 77 16.94 10.77 2.22
C THR A 77 17.81 10.55 3.45
N GLU A 78 18.48 11.56 3.95
CA GLU A 78 19.32 11.53 5.15
C GLU A 78 18.54 11.17 6.42
N ASN A 79 17.24 11.48 6.46
CA ASN A 79 16.35 11.16 7.58
C ASN A 79 15.79 9.73 7.52
N TYR A 80 16.13 8.95 6.49
CA TYR A 80 15.69 7.56 6.40
C TYR A 80 16.57 6.67 7.26
N GLU A 81 16.01 5.65 7.88
CA GLU A 81 16.74 4.66 8.69
C GLU A 81 17.85 3.96 7.91
N SER A 82 17.68 3.84 6.59
CA SER A 82 18.67 3.35 5.64
C SER A 82 18.31 3.85 4.24
N TRP A 83 19.30 3.90 3.33
CA TRP A 83 19.09 4.32 1.96
C TRP A 83 18.08 3.46 1.17
N TYR A 84 17.80 2.23 1.60
CA TYR A 84 16.78 1.34 1.03
C TYR A 84 15.46 1.30 1.85
N ALA A 85 15.38 2.03 2.96
CA ALA A 85 14.17 2.11 3.77
C ALA A 85 13.03 2.84 3.03
N TYR A 86 11.79 2.60 3.43
CA TYR A 86 10.66 3.39 2.94
C TYR A 86 10.65 4.78 3.60
N GLY A 87 10.34 5.80 2.81
CA GLY A 87 10.22 7.17 3.33
C GLY A 87 9.01 7.37 4.25
N ARG A 88 8.00 6.50 4.14
CA ARG A 88 6.80 6.52 4.98
C ARG A 88 6.40 5.12 5.39
N LYS A 89 6.32 4.88 6.70
CA LYS A 89 5.97 3.57 7.28
C LYS A 89 4.47 3.38 7.55
N GLN A 90 3.63 4.35 7.21
CA GLN A 90 2.21 4.36 7.58
C GLN A 90 1.41 3.14 7.07
N GLY A 91 1.77 2.60 5.91
CA GLY A 91 1.11 1.41 5.33
C GLY A 91 1.58 0.06 5.88
N LEU A 92 2.49 0.05 6.88
CA LEU A 92 3.05 -1.19 7.42
C LEU A 92 2.23 -1.80 8.57
N LYS A 93 1.18 -1.10 9.03
CA LYS A 93 0.33 -1.52 10.15
C LYS A 93 -1.03 -1.97 9.61
N ILE A 94 -1.12 -3.17 9.11
CA ILE A 94 -2.39 -3.81 8.77
C ILE A 94 -2.52 -5.03 9.67
N ASP A 95 -3.63 -5.12 10.40
CA ASP A 95 -3.92 -6.27 11.24
C ASP A 95 -4.41 -7.41 10.36
N SER A 96 -3.58 -8.45 10.21
CA SER A 96 -3.91 -9.61 9.38
C SER A 96 -5.06 -10.47 9.93
N ASN A 97 -5.49 -10.26 11.18
CA ASN A 97 -6.57 -11.02 11.80
C ASN A 97 -7.96 -10.39 11.58
N LYS A 98 -8.02 -9.26 10.88
CA LYS A 98 -9.28 -8.53 10.62
C LYS A 98 -9.73 -8.64 9.16
N TYR A 99 -11.00 -8.37 8.96
CA TYR A 99 -11.57 -8.14 7.64
C TYR A 99 -11.29 -6.71 7.20
N HIS A 100 -10.88 -6.51 5.97
CA HIS A 100 -10.53 -5.20 5.43
C HIS A 100 -11.34 -4.88 4.18
N LEU A 101 -11.97 -3.72 4.17
CA LEU A 101 -12.55 -3.12 2.98
C LEU A 101 -11.67 -1.95 2.55
N VAL A 102 -11.06 -2.07 1.37
CA VAL A 102 -10.09 -1.12 0.88
C VAL A 102 -10.70 -0.23 -0.20
N VAL A 103 -10.51 1.07 -0.04
CA VAL A 103 -11.07 2.11 -0.91
C VAL A 103 -9.95 3.02 -1.41
N SER A 104 -10.02 3.42 -2.68
CA SER A 104 -9.07 4.40 -3.24
C SER A 104 -9.19 5.76 -2.54
N LYS A 105 -8.08 6.48 -2.39
CA LYS A 105 -8.08 7.88 -1.94
C LYS A 105 -8.81 8.83 -2.91
N MET A 106 -8.93 8.40 -4.15
CA MET A 106 -9.57 9.14 -5.23
C MET A 106 -10.81 8.36 -5.63
N LEU A 107 -11.97 8.97 -5.46
CA LEU A 107 -13.25 8.37 -5.83
C LEU A 107 -13.80 9.00 -7.09
N GLU A 108 -14.38 8.18 -7.91
CA GLU A 108 -15.21 8.50 -9.09
C GLU A 108 -16.61 7.91 -8.86
N PRO A 109 -17.63 8.30 -9.66
CA PRO A 109 -19.00 7.86 -9.41
C PRO A 109 -19.19 6.35 -9.27
N ASP A 110 -18.46 5.57 -10.08
CA ASP A 110 -18.52 4.11 -10.13
C ASP A 110 -17.28 3.46 -9.50
N PHE A 111 -16.79 4.01 -8.39
CA PHE A 111 -15.63 3.46 -7.71
C PHE A 111 -15.87 2.04 -7.16
N ASN A 112 -14.82 1.25 -7.20
CA ASN A 112 -14.83 -0.10 -6.65
C ASN A 112 -14.14 -0.15 -5.28
N VAL A 113 -14.49 -1.16 -4.51
CA VAL A 113 -13.86 -1.52 -3.24
C VAL A 113 -13.17 -2.87 -3.37
N ILE A 114 -12.13 -3.09 -2.57
CA ILE A 114 -11.42 -4.37 -2.52
C ILE A 114 -11.63 -4.97 -1.13
N GLU A 115 -12.13 -6.18 -1.10
CA GLU A 115 -12.26 -6.95 0.15
C GLU A 115 -11.02 -7.82 0.33
N ILE A 116 -10.46 -7.78 1.54
CA ILE A 116 -9.33 -8.61 1.92
C ILE A 116 -9.67 -9.30 3.23
N HIS A 117 -9.58 -10.62 3.22
CA HIS A 117 -9.73 -11.43 4.42
C HIS A 117 -8.44 -11.47 5.22
N GLY A 118 -8.57 -11.56 6.53
CA GLY A 118 -7.54 -11.42 7.53
C GLY A 118 -6.31 -12.32 7.42
N GLU A 119 -6.35 -13.38 6.64
CA GLU A 119 -5.23 -14.33 6.52
C GLU A 119 -4.14 -13.91 5.52
N LYS A 120 -4.35 -12.85 4.73
CA LYS A 120 -3.35 -12.37 3.76
C LYS A 120 -2.50 -11.26 4.33
N ASP A 121 -1.22 -11.53 4.53
CA ASP A 121 -0.20 -10.49 4.80
C ASP A 121 -0.01 -9.62 3.54
N PHE A 122 -0.56 -8.41 3.55
CA PHE A 122 -0.52 -7.49 2.42
C PHE A 122 -0.20 -6.07 2.87
N LEU A 123 0.28 -5.27 1.93
CA LEU A 123 0.51 -3.84 2.09
C LEU A 123 -0.40 -3.06 1.14
N LEU A 124 -0.68 -1.80 1.47
CA LEU A 124 -1.46 -0.91 0.61
C LEU A 124 -0.58 0.17 0.00
N LEU A 125 -0.67 0.32 -1.33
CA LEU A 125 -0.14 1.46 -2.03
C LEU A 125 -1.27 2.43 -2.36
N SER A 126 -1.38 3.48 -1.57
CA SER A 126 -2.42 4.52 -1.60
C SER A 126 -3.85 3.95 -1.49
N GLY A 127 -4.57 4.38 -0.49
CA GLY A 127 -5.93 3.93 -0.19
C GLY A 127 -6.21 4.09 1.29
N TYR A 128 -7.44 3.83 1.65
CA TYR A 128 -7.91 3.71 3.03
C TYR A 128 -8.46 2.32 3.23
N THR A 129 -8.39 1.84 4.45
CA THR A 129 -9.00 0.57 4.84
C THR A 129 -9.99 0.81 5.98
N PHE A 130 -11.16 0.17 5.88
CA PHE A 130 -12.07 -0.03 6.99
C PHE A 130 -11.78 -1.41 7.55
N GLU A 131 -11.49 -1.48 8.84
CA GLU A 131 -11.17 -2.71 9.55
C GLU A 131 -12.40 -3.17 10.34
N CYS A 132 -12.75 -4.44 10.21
CA CYS A 132 -13.89 -5.05 10.89
C CYS A 132 -13.48 -6.37 11.52
N ASP A 133 -14.08 -6.68 12.66
CA ASP A 133 -13.85 -7.95 13.35
C ASP A 133 -14.64 -9.09 12.71
N THR A 134 -15.75 -8.79 12.01
CA THR A 134 -16.60 -9.80 11.37
C THR A 134 -16.89 -9.48 9.91
N LYS A 135 -17.20 -10.52 9.14
CA LYS A 135 -17.57 -10.39 7.73
C LYS A 135 -18.90 -9.65 7.57
N GLU A 136 -19.83 -9.87 8.49
CA GLU A 136 -21.14 -9.24 8.49
C GLU A 136 -21.00 -7.70 8.59
N ASN A 137 -20.15 -7.23 9.50
CA ASN A 137 -19.86 -5.80 9.63
C ASN A 137 -19.19 -5.23 8.38
N LEU A 138 -18.29 -5.99 7.73
CA LEU A 138 -17.68 -5.59 6.48
C LEU A 138 -18.73 -5.39 5.38
N GLU A 139 -19.67 -6.33 5.23
CA GLU A 139 -20.75 -6.25 4.24
C GLU A 139 -21.68 -5.07 4.48
N LEU A 140 -21.98 -4.74 5.75
CA LEU A 140 -22.77 -3.57 6.09
C LEU A 140 -22.06 -2.28 5.66
N ILE A 141 -20.78 -2.13 5.99
CA ILE A 141 -19.97 -0.98 5.60
C ILE A 141 -19.86 -0.89 4.07
N LYS A 142 -19.59 -2.00 3.40
CA LYS A 142 -19.52 -2.07 1.94
C LYS A 142 -20.82 -1.60 1.29
N LYS A 143 -21.94 -2.13 1.74
CA LYS A 143 -23.27 -1.73 1.25
C LYS A 143 -23.52 -0.24 1.41
N GLU A 144 -23.08 0.34 2.54
CA GLU A 144 -23.27 1.75 2.82
C GLU A 144 -22.39 2.66 1.97
N ILE A 145 -21.10 2.36 1.85
CA ILE A 145 -20.18 3.22 1.09
C ILE A 145 -20.36 3.11 -0.43
N LEU A 146 -20.97 2.03 -0.93
CA LEU A 146 -21.31 1.91 -2.35
C LEU A 146 -22.62 2.63 -2.74
N LYS A 147 -23.36 3.20 -1.77
CA LYS A 147 -24.52 4.05 -2.08
C LYS A 147 -24.09 5.36 -2.72
N LYS A 148 -24.94 5.90 -3.60
CA LYS A 148 -24.77 7.23 -4.19
C LYS A 148 -24.61 8.33 -3.14
N ASP A 149 -25.23 8.18 -1.99
CA ASP A 149 -25.19 9.14 -0.88
C ASP A 149 -23.77 9.30 -0.34
N PHE A 150 -23.00 8.22 -0.21
CA PHE A 150 -21.62 8.30 0.21
C PHE A 150 -20.76 9.07 -0.81
N PHE A 151 -20.90 8.76 -2.08
CA PHE A 151 -20.18 9.50 -3.13
C PHE A 151 -20.58 10.98 -3.17
N ASN A 152 -21.88 11.29 -3.07
CA ASN A 152 -22.37 12.66 -2.99
C ASN A 152 -21.80 13.42 -1.79
N TYR A 153 -21.74 12.77 -0.63
CA TYR A 153 -21.12 13.33 0.56
C TYR A 153 -19.64 13.62 0.34
N VAL A 154 -18.89 12.68 -0.26
CA VAL A 154 -17.47 12.89 -0.59
C VAL A 154 -17.32 14.06 -1.57
N ARG A 155 -18.16 14.14 -2.60
CA ARG A 155 -18.17 15.24 -3.58
C ARG A 155 -18.38 16.61 -2.92
N GLN A 156 -19.29 16.71 -1.96
CA GLN A 156 -19.61 17.96 -1.25
C GLN A 156 -18.54 18.33 -0.22
N SER A 157 -17.93 17.35 0.44
CA SER A 157 -16.97 17.55 1.54
C SER A 157 -15.51 17.58 1.12
N SER A 158 -15.21 17.35 -0.17
CA SER A 158 -13.86 17.20 -0.70
C SER A 158 -13.59 18.14 -1.87
N LYS A 159 -12.31 18.33 -2.19
CA LYS A 159 -11.90 19.10 -3.36
C LYS A 159 -11.84 18.22 -4.60
N PRO A 160 -12.31 18.70 -5.77
CA PRO A 160 -12.12 18.01 -7.02
C PRO A 160 -10.62 17.90 -7.34
N TRP A 161 -10.23 16.81 -7.98
CA TRP A 161 -8.85 16.63 -8.44
C TRP A 161 -8.63 17.44 -9.73
N SER A 162 -7.61 18.28 -9.75
CA SER A 162 -7.34 19.22 -10.83
C SER A 162 -7.08 18.61 -12.22
N GLY A 163 -6.86 17.30 -12.31
CA GLY A 163 -6.52 16.61 -13.55
C GLY A 163 -7.65 15.81 -14.20
N LYS A 164 -8.79 15.63 -13.54
CA LYS A 164 -9.91 14.84 -14.06
C LYS A 164 -11.25 15.35 -13.51
N LYS A 165 -12.24 15.53 -14.37
CA LYS A 165 -13.62 15.78 -13.95
C LYS A 165 -14.13 14.58 -13.16
N GLU A 166 -14.89 14.84 -12.09
CA GLU A 166 -15.55 13.84 -11.24
C GLU A 166 -14.65 12.95 -10.38
N TYR A 167 -13.37 13.31 -10.22
CA TYR A 167 -12.49 12.67 -9.26
C TYR A 167 -12.37 13.53 -7.99
N TYR A 168 -12.66 12.93 -6.85
CA TYR A 168 -12.66 13.61 -5.56
C TYR A 168 -11.70 12.93 -4.60
N SER A 169 -10.77 13.71 -4.03
CA SER A 169 -9.87 13.23 -2.99
C SER A 169 -10.55 13.38 -1.64
N PHE A 170 -10.71 12.30 -0.91
CA PHE A 170 -11.21 12.35 0.45
C PHE A 170 -10.15 11.98 1.48
N SER A 171 -10.40 12.27 2.73
CA SER A 171 -9.50 12.05 3.86
C SER A 171 -10.20 11.20 4.95
N VAL A 172 -9.41 10.70 5.90
CA VAL A 172 -9.95 10.02 7.09
C VAL A 172 -10.96 10.91 7.83
N LYS A 173 -10.72 12.25 7.86
CA LYS A 173 -11.67 13.19 8.46
C LYS A 173 -13.05 13.16 7.77
N ASN A 174 -13.09 13.07 6.44
CA ASN A 174 -14.36 12.94 5.72
C ASN A 174 -15.08 11.65 6.11
N ILE A 175 -14.36 10.52 6.21
CA ILE A 175 -14.93 9.23 6.58
C ILE A 175 -15.51 9.30 8.01
N ASN A 176 -14.74 9.82 8.96
CA ASN A 176 -15.17 9.90 10.36
C ASN A 176 -16.40 10.79 10.58
N ASN A 177 -16.64 11.76 9.68
CA ASN A 177 -17.80 12.65 9.73
C ASN A 177 -19.01 12.08 8.98
N TYR A 178 -18.84 11.04 8.19
CA TYR A 178 -19.94 10.35 7.53
C TYR A 178 -20.62 9.40 8.52
N LYS A 179 -21.88 9.69 8.83
CA LYS A 179 -22.67 8.82 9.71
C LYS A 179 -23.22 7.67 8.89
N ILE A 180 -22.67 6.48 9.11
CA ILE A 180 -23.25 5.24 8.60
C ILE A 180 -24.63 5.06 9.28
N LYS A 181 -25.67 5.01 8.47
CA LYS A 181 -27.01 4.71 8.94
C LYS A 181 -27.15 3.19 9.02
N TYR A 182 -27.16 2.66 10.23
CA TYR A 182 -27.47 1.26 10.52
C TYR A 182 -28.96 1.02 10.48
#